data_0d3f4f88154c2bafa6d818cce0e54ed6
#
_entry.id   0d3f4f88154c2bafa6d818cce0e54ed6
#
_cell.length_a   1.000
_cell.length_b   1.000
_cell.length_c   1.000
_cell.angle_alpha   90.00
_cell.angle_beta   90.00
_cell.angle_gamma   90.00
#
_symmetry.space_group_name_H-M   'P 1'
#
loop_
_entity.id
_entity.type
_entity.pdbx_description
1 polymer ?
#
loop_
_entity_poly.entity_id
_entity_poly.type
_entity_poly.pdbx_seq_one_letter_code
_entity_poly.pdbx_strand_id
1 'polypeptide(L)'
;MRIGLVELLLILLIAALTIGPSAALWVERWMRRAQKTSAAAARRRAAQEAQRAAEREAVLQRFQVLSLVFALAAAAALVWALVLRPIDPDAQPYTAPDLRQTTSARQSETAGELTLDSFENVSCIRVREDWVYAAVRSGKTGSALVRLREDGSGLASILTLDGEITSFDFASDGSIWFTALSGGSGALYRADYDGWGATTQQVVTQIDGSALRCPSAVAVGADDAVYFTDTAAVSPKHGLESALRTALIAHTATGSVYVYDPAARTVQQVLGGIAGASGLALSPDGTA
;
A
#
# COMPACT_ATOMS: atom_id res chain seq x y z
N MET A 1 38.07 60.62 31.21
CA MET A 1 38.40 61.64 30.17
C MET A 1 38.52 60.89 28.84
N ARG A 2 37.68 61.18 27.85
CA ARG A 2 37.84 60.64 26.50
C ARG A 2 38.74 61.61 25.72
N ILE A 3 39.94 61.20 25.48
CA ILE A 3 40.87 61.95 24.60
C ILE A 3 40.30 61.91 23.16
N GLY A 4 39.96 63.07 22.61
CA GLY A 4 39.43 63.16 21.28
C GLY A 4 40.49 62.84 20.23
N LEU A 5 40.07 62.45 19.03
CA LEU A 5 40.97 62.03 17.91
C LEU A 5 41.96 63.17 17.57
N VAL A 6 41.55 64.45 17.73
CA VAL A 6 42.37 65.62 17.49
C VAL A 6 43.48 65.78 18.53
N GLU A 7 43.20 65.53 19.82
CA GLU A 7 44.17 65.55 20.91
C GLU A 7 45.21 64.43 20.71
N LEU A 8 44.75 63.24 20.31
CA LEU A 8 45.64 62.10 20.03
C LEU A 8 46.58 62.36 18.83
N LEU A 9 46.08 63.03 17.77
CA LEU A 9 46.88 63.47 16.63
C LEU A 9 47.87 64.56 17.00
N LEU A 10 47.46 65.52 17.87
CA LEU A 10 48.34 66.58 18.37
C LEU A 10 49.49 66.01 19.21
N ILE A 11 49.20 65.08 20.12
CA ILE A 11 50.18 64.37 20.95
C ILE A 11 51.17 63.58 20.03
N LEU A 12 50.66 62.89 19.01
CA LEU A 12 51.48 62.16 18.03
C LEU A 12 52.37 63.13 17.22
N LEU A 13 51.84 64.26 16.82
CA LEU A 13 52.59 65.30 16.09
C LEU A 13 53.70 65.91 16.96
N ILE A 14 53.42 66.22 18.22
CA ILE A 14 54.42 66.74 19.14
C ILE A 14 55.47 65.68 19.48
N ALA A 15 55.08 64.43 19.67
CA ALA A 15 55.98 63.33 19.85
C ALA A 15 56.91 63.11 18.63
N ALA A 16 56.36 63.25 17.41
CA ALA A 16 57.15 63.12 16.17
C ALA A 16 58.18 64.25 15.98
N LEU A 17 57.84 65.48 16.42
CA LEU A 17 58.73 66.64 16.37
C LEU A 17 59.82 66.64 17.43
N THR A 18 59.57 66.04 18.57
CA THR A 18 60.48 66.08 19.72
C THR A 18 61.48 64.94 19.81
N ILE A 19 61.18 63.77 19.20
CA ILE A 19 61.92 62.53 19.36
C ILE A 19 62.91 62.26 18.19
N GLY A 20 62.85 63.03 17.11
CA GLY A 20 63.84 62.98 15.99
C GLY A 20 63.78 61.67 15.16
N PRO A 21 64.72 61.48 14.21
CA PRO A 21 64.70 60.41 13.21
C PRO A 21 64.69 58.99 13.77
N SER A 22 65.12 58.80 15.01
CA SER A 22 65.16 57.49 15.70
C SER A 22 63.78 56.89 16.03
N ALA A 23 62.77 57.73 16.23
CA ALA A 23 61.40 57.26 16.51
C ALA A 23 60.72 56.78 15.22
N ALA A 24 60.98 57.39 14.11
CA ALA A 24 60.45 56.94 12.80
C ALA A 24 60.91 55.50 12.49
N LEU A 25 62.22 55.26 12.73
CA LEU A 25 62.77 53.89 12.54
C LEU A 25 62.21 52.85 13.53
N TRP A 26 61.87 53.29 14.73
CA TRP A 26 61.25 52.40 15.72
C TRP A 26 59.78 52.04 15.33
N VAL A 27 59.00 53.03 14.91
CA VAL A 27 57.60 52.84 14.41
C VAL A 27 57.60 51.94 13.18
N GLU A 28 58.53 52.19 12.23
CA GLU A 28 58.62 51.35 11.05
C GLU A 28 58.99 49.89 11.39
N ARG A 29 59.93 49.68 12.31
CA ARG A 29 60.29 48.32 12.78
C ARG A 29 59.11 47.66 13.49
N TRP A 30 58.32 48.40 14.27
CA TRP A 30 57.14 47.91 14.95
C TRP A 30 56.06 47.55 13.95
N MET A 31 55.75 48.40 12.97
CA MET A 31 54.77 48.09 11.91
C MET A 31 55.19 46.87 11.09
N ARG A 32 56.44 46.73 10.71
CA ARG A 32 56.93 45.56 10.00
C ARG A 32 56.79 44.26 10.86
N ARG A 33 56.98 44.34 12.16
CA ARG A 33 56.74 43.21 13.05
C ARG A 33 55.25 42.89 13.17
N ALA A 34 54.41 43.88 13.29
CA ALA A 34 52.96 43.72 13.36
C ALA A 34 52.38 43.12 12.04
N GLN A 35 52.91 43.55 10.88
CA GLN A 35 52.54 42.97 9.60
C GLN A 35 52.98 41.51 9.46
N LYS A 36 54.18 41.13 9.94
CA LYS A 36 54.67 39.76 9.93
C LYS A 36 53.86 38.84 10.83
N THR A 37 53.48 39.33 12.03
CA THR A 37 52.63 38.57 12.96
C THR A 37 51.23 38.40 12.44
N SER A 38 50.65 39.42 11.78
CA SER A 38 49.30 39.34 11.16
C SER A 38 49.29 38.39 9.96
N ALA A 39 50.33 38.41 9.12
CA ALA A 39 50.48 37.52 8.00
C ALA A 39 50.67 36.05 8.47
N ALA A 40 51.44 35.83 9.52
CA ALA A 40 51.59 34.50 10.13
C ALA A 40 50.30 33.97 10.74
N ALA A 41 49.54 34.88 11.40
CA ALA A 41 48.20 34.54 11.93
C ALA A 41 47.20 34.22 10.80
N ALA A 42 47.21 34.97 9.71
CA ALA A 42 46.36 34.72 8.54
C ALA A 42 46.70 33.38 7.90
N ARG A 43 47.99 33.03 7.74
CA ARG A 43 48.43 31.72 7.25
C ARG A 43 47.97 30.56 8.12
N ARG A 44 48.04 30.72 9.45
CA ARG A 44 47.53 29.70 10.40
C ARG A 44 46.03 29.52 10.31
N ARG A 45 45.25 30.61 10.17
CA ARG A 45 43.79 30.50 9.94
C ARG A 45 43.47 29.81 8.64
N ALA A 46 44.12 30.19 7.55
CA ALA A 46 43.95 29.52 6.24
C ALA A 46 44.31 28.02 6.29
N ALA A 47 45.37 27.66 6.99
CA ALA A 47 45.74 26.24 7.17
C ALA A 47 44.72 25.48 8.02
N GLN A 48 44.17 26.09 9.08
CA GLN A 48 43.08 25.48 9.89
C GLN A 48 41.79 25.32 9.11
N GLU A 49 41.42 26.32 8.27
CA GLU A 49 40.26 26.25 7.42
C GLU A 49 40.41 25.14 6.35
N ALA A 50 41.58 25.05 5.72
CA ALA A 50 41.88 23.99 4.77
C ALA A 50 41.82 22.60 5.42
N GLN A 51 42.37 22.46 6.63
CA GLN A 51 42.30 21.22 7.39
C GLN A 51 40.84 20.83 7.73
N ARG A 52 40.04 21.80 8.22
CA ARG A 52 38.60 21.57 8.48
C ARG A 52 37.82 21.24 7.22
N ALA A 53 38.16 21.83 6.07
CA ALA A 53 37.55 21.50 4.79
C ALA A 53 37.89 20.05 4.37
N ALA A 54 39.15 19.65 4.49
CA ALA A 54 39.59 18.29 4.20
C ALA A 54 38.94 17.25 5.15
N GLU A 55 38.80 17.57 6.45
CA GLU A 55 38.10 16.72 7.40
C GLU A 55 36.60 16.56 7.05
N ARG A 56 35.93 17.64 6.66
CA ARG A 56 34.52 17.59 6.19
C ARG A 56 34.37 16.75 4.92
N GLU A 57 35.30 16.90 3.98
CA GLU A 57 35.29 16.11 2.74
C GLU A 57 35.51 14.63 2.99
N ALA A 58 36.44 14.29 3.89
CA ALA A 58 36.66 12.91 4.32
C ALA A 58 35.45 12.31 5.05
N VAL A 59 34.73 13.10 5.86
CA VAL A 59 33.50 12.67 6.52
C VAL A 59 32.39 12.45 5.48
N LEU A 60 32.24 13.35 4.51
CA LEU A 60 31.26 13.19 3.42
C LEU A 60 31.54 11.94 2.57
N GLN A 61 32.80 11.69 2.22
CA GLN A 61 33.17 10.48 1.49
C GLN A 61 32.85 9.21 2.29
N ARG A 62 33.15 9.19 3.58
CA ARG A 62 32.78 8.04 4.46
C ARG A 62 31.27 7.85 4.51
N PHE A 63 30.50 8.94 4.57
CA PHE A 63 29.03 8.88 4.57
C PHE A 63 28.48 8.34 3.26
N GLN A 64 29.07 8.74 2.11
CA GLN A 64 28.69 8.23 0.79
C GLN A 64 28.99 6.74 0.66
N VAL A 65 30.15 6.28 1.12
CA VAL A 65 30.49 4.85 1.12
C VAL A 65 29.53 4.05 2.01
N LEU A 66 29.25 4.55 3.23
CA LEU A 66 28.31 3.89 4.14
C LEU A 66 26.90 3.83 3.55
N SER A 67 26.41 4.90 2.92
CA SER A 67 25.08 4.91 2.28
C SER A 67 25.00 3.94 1.11
N LEU A 68 26.06 3.81 0.33
CA LEU A 68 26.16 2.83 -0.76
C LEU A 68 26.12 1.40 -0.22
N VAL A 69 26.90 1.11 0.82
CA VAL A 69 26.91 -0.22 1.47
C VAL A 69 25.53 -0.55 2.03
N PHE A 70 24.85 0.42 2.64
CA PHE A 70 23.51 0.23 3.17
C PHE A 70 22.48 -0.02 2.08
N ALA A 71 22.57 0.71 0.96
CA ALA A 71 21.72 0.51 -0.21
C ALA A 71 21.92 -0.87 -0.83
N LEU A 72 23.16 -1.33 -0.96
CA LEU A 72 23.46 -2.67 -1.45
C LEU A 72 22.97 -3.78 -0.50
N ALA A 73 23.14 -3.59 0.81
CA ALA A 73 22.63 -4.53 1.80
C ALA A 73 21.10 -4.61 1.78
N ALA A 74 20.41 -3.46 1.65
CA ALA A 74 18.97 -3.41 1.53
C ALA A 74 18.47 -4.07 0.22
N ALA A 75 19.16 -3.85 -0.90
CA ALA A 75 18.86 -4.52 -2.16
C ALA A 75 19.07 -6.05 -2.06
N ALA A 76 20.16 -6.49 -1.43
CA ALA A 76 20.42 -7.91 -1.21
C ALA A 76 19.36 -8.55 -0.29
N ALA A 77 18.97 -7.86 0.77
CA ALA A 77 17.88 -8.31 1.67
C ALA A 77 16.54 -8.41 0.93
N LEU A 78 16.25 -7.45 0.03
CA LEU A 78 15.06 -7.46 -0.79
C LEU A 78 15.06 -8.65 -1.76
N VAL A 79 16.18 -8.89 -2.44
CA VAL A 79 16.34 -10.06 -3.34
C VAL A 79 16.20 -11.36 -2.55
N TRP A 80 16.80 -11.44 -1.37
CA TRP A 80 16.67 -12.62 -0.52
C TRP A 80 15.20 -12.84 -0.09
N ALA A 81 14.50 -11.78 0.34
CA ALA A 81 13.12 -11.87 0.80
C ALA A 81 12.13 -12.19 -0.34
N LEU A 82 12.38 -11.71 -1.56
CA LEU A 82 11.46 -11.88 -2.69
C LEU A 82 11.77 -13.11 -3.55
N VAL A 83 13.03 -13.52 -3.64
CA VAL A 83 13.47 -14.55 -4.59
C VAL A 83 14.05 -15.78 -3.91
N LEU A 84 14.87 -15.60 -2.87
CA LEU A 84 15.66 -16.66 -2.26
C LEU A 84 15.11 -17.16 -0.92
N ARG A 85 14.04 -16.54 -0.41
CA ARG A 85 13.42 -17.01 0.83
C ARG A 85 13.01 -18.47 0.64
N PRO A 86 13.54 -19.40 1.43
CA PRO A 86 13.13 -20.79 1.30
C PRO A 86 11.62 -20.89 1.51
N ILE A 87 10.96 -21.48 0.54
CA ILE A 87 9.56 -21.94 0.69
C ILE A 87 9.58 -22.85 1.92
N ASP A 88 8.66 -22.65 2.82
CA ASP A 88 8.53 -23.46 4.02
C ASP A 88 8.65 -24.95 3.64
N PRO A 89 9.67 -25.66 4.11
CA PRO A 89 9.85 -27.07 3.75
C PRO A 89 8.70 -27.96 4.22
N ASP A 90 7.91 -27.47 5.19
CA ASP A 90 6.72 -28.15 5.69
C ASP A 90 5.45 -27.78 4.92
N ALA A 91 5.52 -26.75 4.04
CA ALA A 91 4.47 -26.50 3.11
C ALA A 91 4.39 -27.68 2.13
N GLN A 92 3.39 -28.52 2.30
CA GLN A 92 3.17 -29.61 1.35
C GLN A 92 3.04 -29.00 -0.06
N PRO A 93 3.86 -29.45 -1.02
CA PRO A 93 3.75 -28.94 -2.38
C PRO A 93 2.32 -29.24 -2.84
N TYR A 94 1.59 -28.19 -3.26
CA TYR A 94 0.30 -28.37 -3.89
C TYR A 94 0.49 -29.27 -5.11
N THR A 95 0.09 -30.52 -4.97
CA THR A 95 -0.01 -31.42 -6.11
C THR A 95 -1.33 -31.13 -6.77
N ALA A 96 -1.30 -30.38 -7.86
CA ALA A 96 -2.50 -30.17 -8.65
C ALA A 96 -3.12 -31.53 -9.00
N PRO A 97 -4.41 -31.74 -8.74
CA PRO A 97 -5.09 -32.96 -9.15
C PRO A 97 -4.86 -33.16 -10.65
N ASP A 98 -4.56 -34.40 -11.08
CA ASP A 98 -4.39 -34.70 -12.48
C ASP A 98 -5.75 -34.57 -13.19
N LEU A 99 -6.04 -33.37 -13.66
CA LEU A 99 -7.28 -33.05 -14.38
C LEU A 99 -7.47 -33.89 -15.63
N ARG A 100 -6.42 -34.57 -16.11
CA ARG A 100 -6.53 -35.50 -17.25
C ARG A 100 -7.28 -36.78 -16.89
N GLN A 101 -7.33 -37.17 -15.64
CA GLN A 101 -8.06 -38.36 -15.19
C GLN A 101 -9.55 -38.07 -14.91
N THR A 102 -9.93 -36.82 -14.70
CA THR A 102 -11.32 -36.41 -14.41
C THR A 102 -12.07 -35.95 -15.64
N THR A 103 -11.39 -35.63 -16.71
CA THR A 103 -12.02 -35.41 -18.02
C THR A 103 -12.24 -36.72 -18.73
N SER A 104 -13.21 -37.53 -18.29
CA SER A 104 -13.96 -38.32 -19.25
C SER A 104 -14.44 -37.31 -20.31
N ALA A 105 -14.03 -37.53 -21.56
CA ALA A 105 -14.31 -36.62 -22.65
C ALA A 105 -15.82 -36.34 -22.77
N ARG A 106 -16.35 -35.43 -22.00
CA ARG A 106 -17.47 -34.64 -22.40
C ARG A 106 -16.91 -33.79 -23.55
N GLN A 107 -17.30 -34.09 -24.80
CA GLN A 107 -17.19 -33.13 -25.86
C GLN A 107 -17.71 -31.82 -25.26
N SER A 108 -16.84 -30.84 -25.09
CA SER A 108 -17.28 -29.49 -24.80
C SER A 108 -18.07 -29.06 -26.01
N GLU A 109 -19.38 -29.12 -25.93
CA GLU A 109 -20.20 -28.30 -26.81
C GLU A 109 -19.66 -26.91 -26.63
N THR A 110 -19.35 -26.24 -27.72
CA THR A 110 -18.85 -24.89 -27.74
C THR A 110 -19.84 -24.06 -26.96
N ALA A 111 -19.56 -23.74 -25.72
CA ALA A 111 -20.36 -22.80 -24.94
C ALA A 111 -20.43 -21.51 -25.77
N GLY A 112 -21.64 -21.06 -26.07
CA GLY A 112 -21.82 -19.83 -26.82
C GLY A 112 -21.02 -18.72 -26.17
N GLU A 113 -20.36 -17.90 -26.97
CA GLU A 113 -19.66 -16.71 -26.48
C GLU A 113 -20.69 -15.69 -26.03
N LEU A 114 -20.75 -15.42 -24.70
CA LEU A 114 -21.57 -14.37 -24.14
C LEU A 114 -20.80 -13.08 -24.13
N THR A 115 -21.12 -12.14 -25.00
CA THR A 115 -20.44 -10.86 -25.10
C THR A 115 -21.15 -9.82 -24.24
N LEU A 116 -20.50 -9.37 -23.17
CA LEU A 116 -20.94 -8.28 -22.33
C LEU A 116 -20.27 -6.97 -22.74
N ASP A 117 -20.36 -6.60 -24.01
CA ASP A 117 -19.67 -5.46 -24.63
C ASP A 117 -19.93 -4.11 -23.94
N SER A 118 -20.99 -4.02 -23.15
CA SER A 118 -21.35 -2.80 -22.42
C SER A 118 -20.66 -2.64 -21.07
N PHE A 119 -19.88 -3.64 -20.62
CA PHE A 119 -19.29 -3.66 -19.29
C PHE A 119 -17.80 -3.93 -19.36
N GLU A 120 -17.01 -3.11 -18.65
CA GLU A 120 -15.56 -3.16 -18.75
C GLU A 120 -14.90 -4.24 -17.88
N ASN A 121 -15.47 -4.64 -16.78
CA ASN A 121 -14.89 -5.62 -15.85
C ASN A 121 -15.98 -6.45 -15.21
N VAL A 122 -15.79 -7.75 -15.20
CA VAL A 122 -16.65 -8.71 -14.49
C VAL A 122 -15.85 -9.22 -13.28
N SER A 123 -16.34 -8.98 -12.08
CA SER A 123 -15.68 -9.43 -10.85
C SER A 123 -16.15 -10.80 -10.38
N CYS A 124 -17.39 -11.15 -10.63
CA CYS A 124 -17.99 -12.41 -10.22
C CYS A 124 -19.13 -12.81 -11.16
N ILE A 125 -19.27 -14.11 -11.42
CA ILE A 125 -20.37 -14.69 -12.20
C ILE A 125 -20.99 -15.83 -11.39
N ARG A 126 -22.31 -15.93 -11.42
CA ARG A 126 -23.08 -17.07 -10.88
C ARG A 126 -24.17 -17.44 -11.87
N VAL A 127 -24.49 -18.70 -11.93
CA VAL A 127 -25.60 -19.22 -12.70
C VAL A 127 -26.64 -19.75 -11.72
N ARG A 128 -27.88 -19.33 -11.87
CA ARG A 128 -29.00 -19.83 -11.08
C ARG A 128 -30.21 -19.99 -11.99
N GLU A 129 -30.75 -21.21 -12.04
CA GLU A 129 -31.79 -21.56 -12.99
C GLU A 129 -31.35 -21.27 -14.45
N ASP A 130 -32.15 -20.56 -15.23
CA ASP A 130 -31.85 -20.16 -16.60
C ASP A 130 -31.21 -18.79 -16.74
N TRP A 131 -30.66 -18.26 -15.64
CA TRP A 131 -30.09 -16.92 -15.61
C TRP A 131 -28.61 -16.92 -15.24
N VAL A 132 -27.85 -16.18 -16.01
CA VAL A 132 -26.49 -15.78 -15.67
C VAL A 132 -26.54 -14.45 -14.94
N TYR A 133 -25.91 -14.39 -13.78
CA TYR A 133 -25.76 -13.18 -12.99
C TYR A 133 -24.28 -12.76 -13.01
N ALA A 134 -24.05 -11.48 -13.17
CA ALA A 134 -22.68 -10.94 -13.19
C ALA A 134 -22.58 -9.65 -12.39
N ALA A 135 -21.54 -9.57 -11.57
CA ALA A 135 -21.14 -8.30 -10.96
C ALA A 135 -20.16 -7.61 -11.92
N VAL A 136 -20.56 -6.43 -12.40
CA VAL A 136 -19.85 -5.71 -13.47
C VAL A 136 -19.54 -4.28 -13.04
N ARG A 137 -18.49 -3.70 -13.58
CA ARG A 137 -18.21 -2.28 -13.40
C ARG A 137 -19.25 -1.45 -14.14
N SER A 138 -19.78 -0.43 -13.46
CA SER A 138 -20.74 0.54 -14.02
C SER A 138 -20.23 1.96 -13.80
N GLY A 139 -19.83 2.62 -14.88
CA GLY A 139 -19.23 3.94 -14.80
C GLY A 139 -17.81 3.94 -14.21
N LYS A 140 -17.38 5.10 -13.68
CA LYS A 140 -15.99 5.30 -13.21
C LYS A 140 -15.71 4.69 -11.83
N THR A 141 -16.69 4.72 -10.94
CA THR A 141 -16.52 4.37 -9.51
C THR A 141 -17.52 3.34 -9.02
N GLY A 142 -18.57 3.06 -9.80
CA GLY A 142 -19.64 2.18 -9.41
C GLY A 142 -19.53 0.78 -10.00
N SER A 143 -20.38 -0.11 -9.49
CA SER A 143 -20.64 -1.43 -10.04
C SER A 143 -22.13 -1.71 -10.05
N ALA A 144 -22.52 -2.68 -10.86
CA ALA A 144 -23.88 -3.18 -10.95
C ALA A 144 -23.87 -4.71 -10.87
N LEU A 145 -24.91 -5.27 -10.25
CA LEU A 145 -25.24 -6.67 -10.43
C LEU A 145 -26.29 -6.75 -11.54
N VAL A 146 -25.97 -7.47 -12.60
CA VAL A 146 -26.85 -7.66 -13.75
C VAL A 146 -27.23 -9.13 -13.89
N ARG A 147 -28.36 -9.39 -14.56
CA ARG A 147 -28.75 -10.73 -14.99
C ARG A 147 -29.04 -10.74 -16.48
N LEU A 148 -28.83 -11.85 -17.11
CA LEU A 148 -29.15 -12.09 -18.51
C LEU A 148 -29.35 -13.60 -18.73
N ARG A 149 -29.96 -13.97 -19.83
CA ARG A 149 -30.07 -15.36 -20.22
C ARG A 149 -28.78 -15.83 -20.91
N GLU A 150 -28.60 -17.14 -21.06
CA GLU A 150 -27.44 -17.74 -21.75
C GLU A 150 -27.28 -17.27 -23.19
N ASP A 151 -28.37 -16.90 -23.85
CA ASP A 151 -28.36 -16.34 -25.20
C ASP A 151 -28.10 -14.84 -25.27
N GLY A 152 -27.79 -14.21 -24.12
CA GLY A 152 -27.56 -12.77 -23.99
C GLY A 152 -28.82 -11.92 -23.90
N SER A 153 -30.01 -12.51 -24.07
CA SER A 153 -31.26 -11.77 -23.95
C SER A 153 -31.64 -11.46 -22.50
N GLY A 154 -32.60 -10.59 -22.32
CA GLY A 154 -33.16 -10.30 -21.00
C GLY A 154 -32.20 -9.56 -20.04
N LEU A 155 -31.17 -8.89 -20.58
CA LEU A 155 -30.25 -8.10 -19.76
C LEU A 155 -30.98 -7.07 -18.90
N ALA A 156 -30.83 -7.18 -17.59
CA ALA A 156 -31.41 -6.28 -16.62
C ALA A 156 -30.47 -6.01 -15.47
N SER A 157 -30.40 -4.75 -15.01
CA SER A 157 -29.69 -4.39 -13.79
C SER A 157 -30.59 -4.71 -12.60
N ILE A 158 -30.07 -5.46 -11.64
CA ILE A 158 -30.75 -5.83 -10.38
C ILE A 158 -30.50 -4.75 -9.33
N LEU A 159 -29.25 -4.36 -9.16
CA LEU A 159 -28.85 -3.30 -8.25
C LEU A 159 -27.61 -2.57 -8.78
N THR A 160 -27.43 -1.36 -8.30
CA THR A 160 -26.22 -0.56 -8.52
C THR A 160 -25.66 -0.11 -7.19
N LEU A 161 -24.33 -0.02 -7.11
CA LEU A 161 -23.60 0.41 -5.93
C LEU A 161 -22.53 1.45 -6.33
N ASP A 162 -22.40 2.52 -5.54
CA ASP A 162 -21.23 3.39 -5.65
C ASP A 162 -20.05 2.74 -4.91
N GLY A 163 -19.31 1.93 -5.63
CA GLY A 163 -18.24 1.10 -5.12
C GLY A 163 -18.03 -0.15 -5.98
N GLU A 164 -17.12 -1.00 -5.58
CA GLU A 164 -16.77 -2.23 -6.28
C GLU A 164 -17.45 -3.43 -5.60
N ILE A 165 -18.38 -4.10 -6.28
CA ILE A 165 -18.89 -5.41 -5.87
C ILE A 165 -17.82 -6.44 -6.20
N THR A 166 -17.27 -7.09 -5.18
CA THR A 166 -16.14 -8.02 -5.34
C THR A 166 -16.60 -9.45 -5.56
N SER A 167 -17.68 -9.87 -4.92
CA SER A 167 -18.28 -11.20 -5.07
C SER A 167 -19.72 -11.19 -4.62
N PHE A 168 -20.52 -12.15 -5.07
CA PHE A 168 -21.90 -12.36 -4.60
C PHE A 168 -22.29 -13.84 -4.66
N ASP A 169 -23.29 -14.21 -3.87
CA ASP A 169 -23.91 -15.52 -3.87
C ASP A 169 -25.38 -15.44 -3.43
N PHE A 170 -26.16 -16.50 -3.58
CA PHE A 170 -27.58 -16.56 -3.31
C PHE A 170 -27.88 -17.41 -2.08
N ALA A 171 -28.74 -16.90 -1.22
CA ALA A 171 -29.33 -17.70 -0.15
C ALA A 171 -30.55 -18.53 -0.66
N SER A 172 -31.00 -19.44 0.18
CA SER A 172 -32.14 -20.34 -0.12
C SER A 172 -33.43 -19.55 -0.37
N ASP A 173 -33.62 -18.43 0.37
CA ASP A 173 -34.76 -17.52 0.23
C ASP A 173 -34.73 -16.62 -1.02
N GLY A 174 -33.67 -16.72 -1.82
CA GLY A 174 -33.45 -15.90 -3.00
C GLY A 174 -32.79 -14.56 -2.74
N SER A 175 -32.51 -14.19 -1.49
CA SER A 175 -31.73 -13.01 -1.18
C SER A 175 -30.29 -13.15 -1.71
N ILE A 176 -29.70 -12.01 -2.03
CA ILE A 176 -28.36 -11.95 -2.60
C ILE A 176 -27.42 -11.42 -1.53
N TRP A 177 -26.39 -12.19 -1.21
CA TRP A 177 -25.33 -11.76 -0.32
C TRP A 177 -24.14 -11.34 -1.15
N PHE A 178 -23.55 -10.20 -0.86
CA PHE A 178 -22.40 -9.73 -1.63
C PHE A 178 -21.41 -8.95 -0.77
N THR A 179 -20.15 -9.05 -1.16
CA THR A 179 -19.06 -8.25 -0.61
C THR A 179 -18.78 -7.08 -1.53
N ALA A 180 -18.49 -5.93 -0.94
CA ALA A 180 -18.17 -4.74 -1.73
C ALA A 180 -17.21 -3.79 -0.99
N LEU A 181 -16.54 -2.96 -1.80
CA LEU A 181 -15.65 -1.89 -1.38
C LEU A 181 -16.25 -0.55 -1.78
N SER A 182 -16.51 0.31 -0.83
CA SER A 182 -17.02 1.65 -1.07
C SER A 182 -16.39 2.65 -0.12
N GLY A 183 -16.00 3.82 -0.62
CA GLY A 183 -15.42 4.89 0.20
C GLY A 183 -14.14 4.53 0.95
N GLY A 184 -13.42 3.48 0.53
CA GLY A 184 -12.20 3.01 1.19
C GLY A 184 -12.45 2.05 2.37
N SER A 185 -13.66 1.53 2.50
CA SER A 185 -14.08 0.52 3.48
C SER A 185 -14.76 -0.65 2.79
N GLY A 186 -14.63 -1.84 3.38
CA GLY A 186 -15.34 -3.02 2.94
C GLY A 186 -16.58 -3.29 3.76
N ALA A 187 -17.55 -3.99 3.18
CA ALA A 187 -18.71 -4.49 3.89
C ALA A 187 -19.28 -5.76 3.26
N LEU A 188 -19.96 -6.56 4.08
CA LEU A 188 -20.89 -7.58 3.64
C LEU A 188 -22.29 -6.97 3.57
N TYR A 189 -22.94 -7.18 2.46
CA TYR A 189 -24.28 -6.68 2.16
C TYR A 189 -25.27 -7.83 1.96
N ARG A 190 -26.53 -7.56 2.22
CA ARG A 190 -27.67 -8.35 1.78
C ARG A 190 -28.53 -7.51 0.85
N ALA A 191 -29.02 -8.11 -0.21
CA ALA A 191 -30.01 -7.50 -1.10
C ALA A 191 -31.23 -8.42 -1.21
N ASP A 192 -32.40 -7.86 -0.99
CA ASP A 192 -33.68 -8.53 -1.24
C ASP A 192 -34.20 -8.07 -2.60
N TYR A 193 -34.27 -9.01 -3.55
CA TYR A 193 -34.69 -8.76 -4.94
C TYR A 193 -36.12 -9.20 -5.16
N ASP A 194 -37.00 -8.27 -5.57
CA ASP A 194 -38.43 -8.49 -5.77
C ASP A 194 -38.84 -8.77 -7.25
N GLY A 195 -37.84 -8.90 -8.13
CA GLY A 195 -38.05 -9.06 -9.57
C GLY A 195 -37.94 -7.78 -10.38
N TRP A 196 -38.04 -6.61 -9.74
CA TRP A 196 -37.96 -5.28 -10.36
C TRP A 196 -36.76 -4.48 -9.91
N GLY A 197 -36.37 -4.62 -8.65
CA GLY A 197 -35.24 -3.95 -8.05
C GLY A 197 -34.77 -4.63 -6.78
N ALA A 198 -33.67 -4.22 -6.24
CA ALA A 198 -33.17 -4.75 -4.98
C ALA A 198 -33.05 -3.67 -3.90
N THR A 199 -33.52 -4.02 -2.70
CA THR A 199 -33.25 -3.23 -1.49
C THR A 199 -31.99 -3.76 -0.85
N THR A 200 -30.98 -2.92 -0.65
CA THR A 200 -29.68 -3.31 -0.11
C THR A 200 -29.50 -2.85 1.33
N GLN A 201 -28.89 -3.70 2.15
CA GLN A 201 -28.53 -3.40 3.52
C GLN A 201 -27.08 -3.80 3.78
N GLN A 202 -26.29 -2.93 4.44
CA GLN A 202 -25.02 -3.31 5.02
C GLN A 202 -25.27 -4.15 6.27
N VAL A 203 -24.71 -5.35 6.31
CA VAL A 203 -24.90 -6.30 7.41
C VAL A 203 -23.68 -6.35 8.32
N VAL A 204 -22.49 -6.45 7.74
CA VAL A 204 -21.23 -6.47 8.49
C VAL A 204 -20.30 -5.42 7.91
N THR A 205 -19.91 -4.45 8.73
CA THR A 205 -18.94 -3.41 8.38
C THR A 205 -17.69 -3.47 9.24
N GLN A 206 -17.77 -4.18 10.37
CA GLN A 206 -16.69 -4.31 11.33
C GLN A 206 -16.78 -5.64 12.07
N ILE A 207 -15.66 -6.15 12.54
CA ILE A 207 -15.52 -7.35 13.35
C ILE A 207 -14.62 -6.98 14.53
N ASP A 208 -15.07 -7.25 15.76
CA ASP A 208 -14.37 -6.93 17.00
C ASP A 208 -13.84 -5.48 17.06
N GLY A 209 -14.66 -4.53 16.58
CA GLY A 209 -14.31 -3.11 16.54
C GLY A 209 -13.35 -2.71 15.42
N SER A 210 -12.86 -3.65 14.61
CA SER A 210 -12.03 -3.40 13.44
C SER A 210 -12.87 -3.38 12.17
N ALA A 211 -12.75 -2.33 11.36
CA ALA A 211 -13.46 -2.22 10.09
C ALA A 211 -13.00 -3.32 9.12
N LEU A 212 -13.94 -3.91 8.40
CA LEU A 212 -13.64 -4.73 7.23
C LEU A 212 -12.89 -3.89 6.20
N ARG A 213 -11.77 -4.39 5.74
CA ARG A 213 -10.89 -3.62 4.86
C ARG A 213 -11.02 -3.99 3.41
N CYS A 214 -10.97 -5.28 3.13
CA CYS A 214 -10.88 -5.77 1.76
C CYS A 214 -11.65 -7.09 1.58
N PRO A 215 -12.96 -7.14 1.87
CA PRO A 215 -13.75 -8.34 1.61
C PRO A 215 -13.78 -8.62 0.11
N SER A 216 -13.52 -9.88 -0.28
CA SER A 216 -13.32 -10.22 -1.70
C SER A 216 -14.12 -11.41 -2.19
N ALA A 217 -14.49 -12.33 -1.32
CA ALA A 217 -15.28 -13.49 -1.70
C ALA A 217 -16.43 -13.71 -0.72
N VAL A 218 -17.53 -14.25 -1.21
CA VAL A 218 -18.68 -14.69 -0.42
C VAL A 218 -19.20 -16.02 -0.96
N ALA A 219 -19.65 -16.88 -0.09
CA ALA A 219 -20.35 -18.11 -0.40
C ALA A 219 -21.43 -18.36 0.65
N VAL A 220 -22.61 -18.82 0.24
CA VAL A 220 -23.74 -19.10 1.13
C VAL A 220 -23.88 -20.62 1.27
N GLY A 221 -23.87 -21.09 2.52
CA GLY A 221 -24.07 -22.50 2.85
C GLY A 221 -25.51 -22.96 2.65
N ALA A 222 -25.69 -24.27 2.65
CA ALA A 222 -27.04 -24.87 2.56
C ALA A 222 -27.95 -24.55 3.77
N ASP A 223 -27.32 -24.15 4.88
CA ASP A 223 -27.96 -23.69 6.11
C ASP A 223 -28.15 -22.16 6.17
N ASP A 224 -27.94 -21.49 5.03
CA ASP A 224 -27.91 -20.03 4.87
C ASP A 224 -26.84 -19.31 5.70
N ALA A 225 -25.87 -20.01 6.27
CA ALA A 225 -24.66 -19.41 6.84
C ALA A 225 -23.84 -18.73 5.73
N VAL A 226 -23.40 -17.50 5.97
CA VAL A 226 -22.73 -16.69 4.96
C VAL A 226 -21.23 -16.64 5.26
N TYR A 227 -20.46 -17.34 4.47
CA TYR A 227 -19.00 -17.31 4.55
C TYR A 227 -18.44 -16.17 3.69
N PHE A 228 -17.48 -15.44 4.20
CA PHE A 228 -16.84 -14.38 3.44
C PHE A 228 -15.38 -14.19 3.86
N THR A 229 -14.59 -13.63 2.97
CA THR A 229 -13.18 -13.35 3.23
C THR A 229 -12.95 -11.87 3.45
N ASP A 230 -12.01 -11.52 4.35
CA ASP A 230 -11.34 -10.22 4.36
C ASP A 230 -9.88 -10.48 3.94
N THR A 231 -9.54 -10.04 2.73
CA THR A 231 -8.31 -10.46 2.04
C THR A 231 -7.05 -9.99 2.72
N ALA A 232 -7.03 -8.78 3.24
CA ALA A 232 -5.87 -8.20 3.88
C ALA A 232 -6.22 -6.96 4.72
N ALA A 233 -5.45 -6.73 5.79
CA ALA A 233 -5.53 -5.51 6.59
C ALA A 233 -4.94 -4.28 5.88
N VAL A 234 -5.14 -4.16 4.57
CA VAL A 234 -4.65 -3.05 3.73
C VAL A 234 -5.83 -2.20 3.30
N SER A 235 -5.65 -0.89 3.35
CA SER A 235 -6.70 0.03 2.90
C SER A 235 -6.96 -0.14 1.40
N PRO A 236 -8.21 -0.36 0.96
CA PRO A 236 -8.57 -0.55 -0.44
C PRO A 236 -8.67 0.77 -1.22
N LYS A 237 -7.85 1.78 -0.89
CA LYS A 237 -7.90 3.12 -1.53
C LYS A 237 -7.82 3.08 -3.06
N HIS A 238 -7.25 2.01 -3.61
CA HIS A 238 -7.05 1.82 -5.04
C HIS A 238 -7.71 0.52 -5.56
N GLY A 239 -8.72 0.01 -4.84
CA GLY A 239 -9.46 -1.21 -5.19
C GLY A 239 -8.82 -2.51 -4.70
N LEU A 240 -9.55 -3.60 -4.92
CA LEU A 240 -9.17 -4.95 -4.48
C LEU A 240 -7.82 -5.41 -5.03
N GLU A 241 -7.57 -5.19 -6.31
CA GLU A 241 -6.31 -5.60 -6.97
C GLU A 241 -5.08 -4.97 -6.32
N SER A 242 -5.15 -3.68 -5.99
CA SER A 242 -4.06 -2.97 -5.33
C SER A 242 -3.82 -3.50 -3.91
N ALA A 243 -4.87 -3.82 -3.17
CA ALA A 243 -4.79 -4.39 -1.83
C ALA A 243 -4.18 -5.79 -1.86
N LEU A 244 -4.62 -6.64 -2.79
CA LEU A 244 -4.05 -7.97 -3.04
C LEU A 244 -2.58 -7.90 -3.40
N ARG A 245 -2.22 -7.07 -4.35
CA ARG A 245 -0.82 -6.87 -4.77
C ARG A 245 0.06 -6.44 -3.60
N THR A 246 -0.41 -5.49 -2.78
CA THR A 246 0.31 -5.02 -1.60
C THR A 246 0.49 -6.13 -0.58
N ALA A 247 -0.55 -6.89 -0.29
CA ALA A 247 -0.50 -8.02 0.65
C ALA A 247 0.47 -9.12 0.18
N LEU A 248 0.47 -9.43 -1.13
CA LEU A 248 1.37 -10.42 -1.72
C LEU A 248 2.83 -9.95 -1.69
N ILE A 249 3.11 -8.69 -2.06
CA ILE A 249 4.47 -8.14 -2.03
C ILE A 249 4.99 -8.05 -0.60
N ALA A 250 4.16 -7.63 0.34
CA ALA A 250 4.54 -7.51 1.75
C ALA A 250 4.59 -8.86 2.48
N HIS A 251 4.17 -9.96 1.84
CA HIS A 251 4.01 -11.29 2.47
C HIS A 251 3.24 -11.23 3.80
N THR A 252 2.24 -10.36 3.88
CA THR A 252 1.43 -10.20 5.08
C THR A 252 0.31 -11.23 5.09
N ALA A 253 0.38 -12.17 6.02
CA ALA A 253 -0.68 -13.16 6.25
C ALA A 253 -1.77 -12.58 7.17
N THR A 254 -2.44 -11.52 6.73
CA THR A 254 -3.46 -10.81 7.51
C THR A 254 -4.89 -11.11 7.03
N GLY A 255 -5.05 -11.91 5.99
CA GLY A 255 -6.35 -12.32 5.49
C GLY A 255 -7.03 -13.32 6.41
N SER A 256 -8.35 -13.31 6.41
CA SER A 256 -9.19 -14.15 7.25
C SER A 256 -10.44 -14.59 6.50
N VAL A 257 -10.99 -15.72 6.94
CA VAL A 257 -12.32 -16.22 6.57
C VAL A 257 -13.23 -16.10 7.78
N TYR A 258 -14.42 -15.59 7.55
CA TYR A 258 -15.46 -15.39 8.54
C TYR A 258 -16.73 -16.10 8.13
N VAL A 259 -17.53 -16.49 9.10
CA VAL A 259 -18.90 -16.93 8.92
C VAL A 259 -19.85 -15.97 9.64
N TYR A 260 -20.86 -15.53 8.95
CA TYR A 260 -21.98 -14.77 9.51
C TYR A 260 -23.20 -15.68 9.59
N ASP A 261 -23.81 -15.75 10.76
CA ASP A 261 -25.08 -16.42 11.00
C ASP A 261 -26.21 -15.36 10.90
N PRO A 262 -27.09 -15.41 9.88
CA PRO A 262 -28.16 -14.45 9.73
C PRO A 262 -29.22 -14.54 10.83
N ALA A 263 -29.46 -15.73 11.41
CA ALA A 263 -30.45 -15.92 12.46
C ALA A 263 -29.97 -15.37 13.81
N ALA A 264 -28.73 -15.66 14.19
CA ALA A 264 -28.10 -15.15 15.40
C ALA A 264 -27.56 -13.72 15.25
N ARG A 265 -27.34 -13.25 14.03
CA ARG A 265 -26.67 -11.99 13.69
C ARG A 265 -25.27 -11.86 14.30
N THR A 266 -24.55 -12.95 14.27
CA THR A 266 -23.19 -13.04 14.82
C THR A 266 -22.18 -13.35 13.74
N VAL A 267 -20.96 -12.83 13.90
CA VAL A 267 -19.82 -13.12 13.03
C VAL A 267 -18.78 -13.91 13.84
N GLN A 268 -18.23 -14.96 13.24
CA GLN A 268 -17.13 -15.72 13.81
C GLN A 268 -16.00 -15.86 12.80
N GLN A 269 -14.77 -15.77 13.27
CA GLN A 269 -13.60 -16.07 12.44
C GLN A 269 -13.42 -17.59 12.36
N VAL A 270 -13.41 -18.12 11.15
CA VAL A 270 -13.18 -19.54 10.86
C VAL A 270 -11.70 -19.83 10.68
N LEU A 271 -11.04 -18.96 9.90
CA LEU A 271 -9.63 -19.08 9.56
C LEU A 271 -8.98 -17.70 9.56
N GLY A 272 -7.72 -17.63 9.97
CA GLY A 272 -6.94 -16.40 9.94
C GLY A 272 -5.50 -16.69 9.52
N GLY A 273 -4.73 -15.63 9.32
CA GLY A 273 -3.33 -15.78 8.95
C GLY A 273 -3.12 -16.21 7.49
N ILE A 274 -4.04 -15.86 6.60
CA ILE A 274 -3.98 -16.21 5.18
C ILE A 274 -3.37 -15.07 4.39
N ALA A 275 -2.40 -15.36 3.54
CA ALA A 275 -1.84 -14.39 2.61
C ALA A 275 -2.76 -14.27 1.38
N GLY A 276 -3.53 -13.17 1.32
CA GLY A 276 -4.38 -12.88 0.17
C GLY A 276 -5.60 -13.81 0.05
N ALA A 277 -6.42 -13.92 1.10
CA ALA A 277 -7.66 -14.69 1.10
C ALA A 277 -8.67 -14.11 0.10
N SER A 278 -8.55 -14.45 -1.19
CA SER A 278 -9.31 -13.82 -2.29
C SER A 278 -10.39 -14.70 -2.90
N GLY A 279 -10.37 -16.00 -2.62
CA GLY A 279 -11.35 -16.96 -3.15
C GLY A 279 -11.95 -17.80 -2.03
N LEU A 280 -13.21 -18.17 -2.20
CA LEU A 280 -13.95 -19.03 -1.29
C LEU A 280 -14.88 -19.94 -2.10
N ALA A 281 -14.91 -21.21 -1.77
CA ALA A 281 -15.87 -22.16 -2.28
C ALA A 281 -16.25 -23.12 -1.16
N LEU A 282 -17.50 -23.50 -1.10
CA LEU A 282 -17.98 -24.53 -0.20
C LEU A 282 -17.98 -25.88 -0.94
N SER A 283 -17.75 -26.97 -0.17
CA SER A 283 -17.92 -28.31 -0.69
C SER A 283 -19.38 -28.56 -1.10
N PRO A 284 -19.65 -29.47 -2.07
CA PRO A 284 -21.02 -29.74 -2.52
C PRO A 284 -21.98 -30.19 -1.42
N ASP A 285 -21.47 -30.79 -0.35
CA ASP A 285 -22.23 -31.20 0.83
C ASP A 285 -22.36 -30.12 1.89
N GLY A 286 -21.75 -28.93 1.66
CA GLY A 286 -21.77 -27.79 2.60
C GLY A 286 -21.05 -28.01 3.91
N THR A 287 -20.20 -29.03 4.01
CA THR A 287 -19.50 -29.41 5.25
C THR A 287 -18.05 -28.96 5.32
N ALA A 288 -17.61 -28.08 4.44
CA ALA A 288 -16.20 -27.67 4.21
C ALA A 288 -15.46 -27.20 5.44
#